data_6fbf31b708e7ced732b1dd4221394989
#
_entry.id   6fbf31b708e7ced732b1dd4221394989
#
_cell.length_a   1.000
_cell.length_b   1.000
_cell.length_c   1.000
_cell.angle_alpha   90.00
_cell.angle_beta   90.00
_cell.angle_gamma   90.00
#
_symmetry.space_group_name_H-M   'P 1'
#
loop_
_entity.id
_entity.type
_entity.pdbx_description
1 polymer ?
#
loop_
_entity_poly.entity_id
_entity_poly.type
_entity_poly.pdbx_seq_one_letter_code
_entity_poly.pdbx_strand_id
1 'polypeptide(L)'
;MKVALIAPQMWVHESYCRSSDHLFRKSGANTGNFAFVHALWSHLSPHVEIFPWEASPEMMRERCDIIVMACANQLGPHSNLEQLAITFERAKLPILAIGLGAQARELGATVELTAGTRRWLDVVAAHAPANAPNIGVRGEFSRQQVEHNGQRDRAMVTGCPSNLINPDPSLANRIDERHRLGRVERVAVPAGLHHWVKLAKIERVLVDIVEQTSGLYIAQSEIDMIRMARADWDNMDDATFHSLRNYVRPGLSDDDFRLWCKRHATCFIDAASWMESMRTFDFVAGPRFHGVMLAMQAGTPGGVIAHDSRTLEMCETMIIPVRMHDDMPASFAASDLPSLFEFEAAAYDRRRSELANRYVDMLTAAGIAPSVGLLGLTRSESAAPAPVALQRTPELAAAS
;
A
#
# COMPACT_ATOMS: atom_id res chain seq x y z
N MET A 1 14.54 23.01 -4.55
CA MET A 1 14.86 22.26 -3.33
C MET A 1 15.21 20.83 -3.74
N LYS A 2 16.31 20.30 -3.24
CA LYS A 2 16.75 18.90 -3.48
C LYS A 2 16.29 18.04 -2.31
N VAL A 3 15.66 16.91 -2.61
CA VAL A 3 15.05 16.03 -1.60
C VAL A 3 15.87 14.75 -1.45
N ALA A 4 16.30 14.44 -0.22
CA ALA A 4 16.81 13.11 0.16
C ALA A 4 15.63 12.22 0.50
N LEU A 5 15.23 11.31 -0.39
CA LEU A 5 14.21 10.32 -0.11
C LEU A 5 14.83 9.09 0.56
N ILE A 6 14.60 8.93 1.85
CA ILE A 6 15.07 7.75 2.61
C ILE A 6 14.05 6.62 2.38
N ALA A 7 14.44 5.63 1.59
CA ALA A 7 13.54 4.55 1.16
C ALA A 7 14.31 3.29 0.74
N PRO A 8 13.66 2.11 0.68
CA PRO A 8 14.09 1.00 -0.16
C PRO A 8 14.20 1.44 -1.62
N GLN A 9 14.76 0.61 -2.47
CA GLN A 9 14.82 0.92 -3.89
C GLN A 9 13.42 0.93 -4.50
N MET A 10 13.20 1.82 -5.48
CA MET A 10 11.94 1.95 -6.21
C MET A 10 11.78 0.84 -7.27
N TRP A 11 12.87 0.27 -7.75
CA TRP A 11 12.95 -0.84 -8.69
C TRP A 11 14.23 -1.64 -8.44
N VAL A 12 14.25 -2.88 -8.92
CA VAL A 12 15.46 -3.73 -8.86
C VAL A 12 15.95 -4.03 -10.27
N HIS A 13 16.98 -3.28 -10.68
CA HIS A 13 17.62 -3.49 -11.98
C HIS A 13 18.25 -4.89 -12.08
N GLU A 14 18.32 -5.40 -13.29
CA GLU A 14 18.96 -6.69 -13.58
C GLU A 14 18.42 -7.86 -12.74
N SER A 15 17.18 -7.77 -12.28
CA SER A 15 16.58 -8.78 -11.40
C SER A 15 16.63 -10.19 -12.01
N TYR A 16 16.60 -10.30 -13.36
CA TYR A 16 16.69 -11.55 -14.11
C TYR A 16 18.01 -12.31 -13.89
N CYS A 17 19.09 -11.62 -13.52
CA CYS A 17 20.40 -12.21 -13.21
C CYS A 17 20.82 -12.06 -11.74
N ARG A 18 19.93 -11.53 -10.89
CA ARG A 18 20.16 -11.40 -9.44
C ARG A 18 19.39 -12.47 -8.67
N SER A 19 19.92 -12.87 -7.52
CA SER A 19 19.25 -13.83 -6.63
C SER A 19 17.94 -13.27 -6.05
N SER A 20 17.08 -14.18 -5.58
CA SER A 20 15.86 -13.82 -4.85
C SER A 20 16.16 -13.01 -3.58
N ASP A 21 17.26 -13.34 -2.88
CA ASP A 21 17.73 -12.58 -1.71
C ASP A 21 18.12 -11.15 -2.05
N HIS A 22 18.71 -10.92 -3.24
CA HIS A 22 19.03 -9.56 -3.69
C HIS A 22 17.74 -8.76 -3.90
N LEU A 23 16.76 -9.29 -4.63
CA LEU A 23 15.45 -8.64 -4.82
C LEU A 23 14.79 -8.34 -3.48
N PHE A 24 14.75 -9.33 -2.59
CA PHE A 24 14.14 -9.22 -1.27
C PHE A 24 14.77 -8.10 -0.43
N ARG A 25 16.09 -8.06 -0.33
CA ARG A 25 16.78 -6.98 0.40
C ARG A 25 16.55 -5.60 -0.22
N LYS A 26 16.65 -5.49 -1.55
CA LYS A 26 16.50 -4.20 -2.25
C LYS A 26 15.08 -3.64 -2.19
N SER A 27 14.08 -4.50 -2.12
CA SER A 27 12.68 -4.10 -1.89
C SER A 27 12.34 -3.78 -0.42
N GLY A 28 13.32 -3.85 0.49
CA GLY A 28 13.06 -3.68 1.93
C GLY A 28 12.22 -4.82 2.50
N ALA A 29 12.53 -6.05 2.12
CA ALA A 29 11.86 -7.30 2.52
C ALA A 29 10.37 -7.41 2.11
N ASN A 30 9.91 -6.55 1.19
CA ASN A 30 8.54 -6.58 0.71
C ASN A 30 8.43 -5.82 -0.62
N THR A 31 8.12 -6.50 -1.72
CA THR A 31 7.94 -5.85 -3.03
C THR A 31 6.75 -4.87 -3.06
N GLY A 32 5.77 -5.00 -2.15
CA GLY A 32 4.71 -4.02 -1.96
C GLY A 32 5.21 -2.61 -1.59
N ASN A 33 6.44 -2.50 -1.07
CA ASN A 33 7.07 -1.20 -0.78
C ASN A 33 7.31 -0.37 -2.05
N PHE A 34 7.46 -1.01 -3.21
CA PHE A 34 7.57 -0.29 -4.49
C PHE A 34 6.40 0.67 -4.70
N ALA A 35 5.20 0.35 -4.22
CA ALA A 35 4.01 1.19 -4.38
C ALA A 35 4.19 2.58 -3.76
N PHE A 36 4.51 2.65 -2.48
CA PHE A 36 4.62 3.96 -1.81
C PHE A 36 5.95 4.67 -2.10
N VAL A 37 7.02 3.94 -2.39
CA VAL A 37 8.30 4.55 -2.82
C VAL A 37 8.14 5.20 -4.19
N HIS A 38 7.53 4.49 -5.15
CA HIS A 38 7.20 5.03 -6.48
C HIS A 38 6.29 6.27 -6.37
N ALA A 39 5.25 6.20 -5.52
CA ALA A 39 4.37 7.33 -5.27
C ALA A 39 5.14 8.56 -4.78
N LEU A 40 5.94 8.41 -3.72
CA LEU A 40 6.73 9.51 -3.17
C LEU A 40 7.68 10.08 -4.22
N TRP A 41 8.40 9.22 -4.94
CA TRP A 41 9.29 9.68 -5.99
C TRP A 41 8.56 10.50 -7.06
N SER A 42 7.40 10.03 -7.53
CA SER A 42 6.60 10.73 -8.55
C SER A 42 5.96 12.02 -8.05
N HIS A 43 5.64 12.12 -6.77
CA HIS A 43 5.03 13.30 -6.15
C HIS A 43 6.03 14.42 -5.86
N LEU A 44 7.30 14.07 -5.61
CA LEU A 44 8.37 14.97 -5.16
C LEU A 44 9.31 15.42 -6.29
N SER A 45 9.12 14.92 -7.52
CA SER A 45 9.96 15.22 -8.69
C SER A 45 10.03 16.74 -8.97
N PRO A 46 11.11 17.30 -9.57
CA PRO A 46 12.16 16.58 -10.30
C PRO A 46 13.49 16.36 -9.54
N HIS A 47 13.64 16.80 -8.32
CA HIS A 47 14.95 16.85 -7.65
C HIS A 47 15.02 15.89 -6.46
N VAL A 48 14.67 14.61 -6.70
CA VAL A 48 14.69 13.56 -5.67
C VAL A 48 15.87 12.63 -5.87
N GLU A 49 16.64 12.42 -4.82
CA GLU A 49 17.67 11.39 -4.75
C GLU A 49 17.29 10.36 -3.68
N ILE A 50 17.30 9.08 -4.03
CA ILE A 50 16.96 7.98 -3.11
C ILE A 50 18.21 7.57 -2.32
N PHE A 51 18.09 7.60 -1.01
CA PHE A 51 19.12 7.17 -0.07
C PHE A 51 18.64 5.94 0.70
N PRO A 52 19.51 4.96 0.93
CA PRO A 52 19.24 3.84 1.85
C PRO A 52 19.20 4.33 3.31
N TRP A 53 18.66 3.49 4.19
CA TRP A 53 18.55 3.82 5.62
C TRP A 53 19.90 4.02 6.31
N GLU A 54 20.95 3.43 5.77
CA GLU A 54 22.32 3.50 6.25
C GLU A 54 23.12 4.66 5.63
N ALA A 55 22.45 5.56 4.92
CA ALA A 55 23.12 6.69 4.26
C ALA A 55 23.83 7.60 5.27
N SER A 56 24.98 8.13 4.87
CA SER A 56 25.76 9.06 5.69
C SER A 56 25.01 10.40 5.86
N PRO A 57 24.88 10.91 7.08
CA PRO A 57 24.28 12.23 7.34
C PRO A 57 25.00 13.36 6.63
N GLU A 58 26.34 13.26 6.50
CA GLU A 58 27.16 14.25 5.79
C GLU A 58 26.82 14.29 4.31
N MET A 59 26.69 13.12 3.65
CA MET A 59 26.31 13.02 2.25
C MET A 59 24.93 13.64 1.99
N MET A 60 23.94 13.37 2.85
CA MET A 60 22.61 13.97 2.73
C MET A 60 22.68 15.49 2.85
N ARG A 61 23.42 16.01 3.83
CA ARG A 61 23.56 17.45 4.05
C ARG A 61 24.30 18.19 2.92
N GLU A 62 25.26 17.53 2.28
CA GLU A 62 26.00 18.11 1.16
C GLU A 62 25.18 18.16 -0.14
N ARG A 63 24.26 17.22 -0.32
CA ARG A 63 23.58 17.00 -1.60
C ARG A 63 22.14 17.46 -1.62
N CYS A 64 21.49 17.55 -0.45
CA CYS A 64 20.05 17.78 -0.33
C CYS A 64 19.74 18.91 0.67
N ASP A 65 18.53 19.46 0.53
CA ASP A 65 18.03 20.56 1.37
C ASP A 65 17.04 20.06 2.44
N ILE A 66 16.41 18.91 2.23
CA ILE A 66 15.38 18.33 3.09
C ILE A 66 15.40 16.80 3.00
N ILE A 67 15.06 16.14 4.10
CA ILE A 67 14.85 14.70 4.18
C ILE A 67 13.35 14.39 4.08
N VAL A 68 12.97 13.49 3.20
CA VAL A 68 11.66 12.85 3.19
C VAL A 68 11.85 11.37 3.46
N MET A 69 11.28 10.86 4.54
CA MET A 69 11.33 9.43 4.88
C MET A 69 10.08 8.73 4.40
N ALA A 70 10.25 7.71 3.58
CA ALA A 70 9.19 6.78 3.22
C ALA A 70 8.88 5.85 4.40
N CYS A 71 7.72 6.06 5.02
CA CYS A 71 7.32 5.31 6.21
C CYS A 71 6.34 4.18 5.88
N ALA A 72 6.33 3.18 6.76
CA ALA A 72 5.38 2.06 6.76
C ALA A 72 4.79 1.88 8.17
N ASN A 73 4.97 0.72 8.79
CA ASN A 73 4.42 0.40 10.11
C ASN A 73 5.46 0.56 11.24
N GLN A 74 6.20 1.65 11.26
CA GLN A 74 7.28 1.85 12.24
C GLN A 74 6.78 2.09 13.68
N LEU A 75 5.51 2.52 13.86
CA LEU A 75 4.95 2.67 15.21
C LEU A 75 4.54 1.29 15.76
N GLY A 76 5.44 0.66 16.49
CA GLY A 76 5.23 -0.63 17.13
C GLY A 76 6.47 -1.17 17.85
N PRO A 77 6.29 -2.19 18.71
CA PRO A 77 7.40 -2.76 19.49
C PRO A 77 8.44 -3.51 18.65
N HIS A 78 8.10 -3.82 17.40
CA HIS A 78 8.97 -4.51 16.45
C HIS A 78 9.99 -3.58 15.77
N SER A 79 9.84 -2.26 15.91
CA SER A 79 10.73 -1.27 15.29
C SER A 79 11.64 -0.63 16.33
N ASN A 80 12.94 -0.53 15.99
CA ASN A 80 13.89 0.29 16.74
C ASN A 80 14.63 1.20 15.75
N LEU A 81 14.31 2.51 15.80
CA LEU A 81 14.82 3.52 14.88
C LEU A 81 15.93 4.39 15.48
N GLU A 82 16.60 3.92 16.53
CA GLU A 82 17.67 4.66 17.23
C GLU A 82 18.76 5.13 16.26
N GLN A 83 19.21 4.26 15.36
CA GLN A 83 20.27 4.61 14.41
C GLN A 83 19.82 5.69 13.42
N LEU A 84 18.56 5.65 12.98
CA LEU A 84 18.00 6.70 12.13
C LEU A 84 17.83 8.04 12.89
N ALA A 85 17.46 7.99 14.16
CA ALA A 85 17.41 9.19 15.00
C ALA A 85 18.78 9.87 15.04
N ILE A 86 19.84 9.13 15.33
CA ILE A 86 21.23 9.63 15.35
C ILE A 86 21.63 10.21 13.99
N THR A 87 21.30 9.51 12.90
CA THR A 87 21.61 9.96 11.54
C THR A 87 20.90 11.29 11.21
N PHE A 88 19.64 11.42 11.56
CA PHE A 88 18.86 12.62 11.30
C PHE A 88 19.30 13.83 12.15
N GLU A 89 19.60 13.62 13.43
CA GLU A 89 20.19 14.66 14.29
C GLU A 89 21.51 15.19 13.71
N ARG A 90 22.36 14.31 13.18
CA ARG A 90 23.63 14.69 12.57
C ARG A 90 23.48 15.36 11.20
N ALA A 91 22.48 14.98 10.43
CA ALA A 91 22.20 15.60 9.12
C ALA A 91 21.77 17.06 9.28
N LYS A 92 21.04 17.41 10.36
CA LYS A 92 20.56 18.77 10.66
C LYS A 92 19.75 19.39 9.52
N LEU A 93 19.01 18.57 8.77
CA LEU A 93 18.11 18.99 7.71
C LEU A 93 16.66 19.00 8.23
N PRO A 94 15.76 19.79 7.64
CA PRO A 94 14.33 19.61 7.84
C PRO A 94 13.89 18.20 7.44
N ILE A 95 12.84 17.66 8.09
CA ILE A 95 12.39 16.29 7.89
C ILE A 95 10.89 16.20 7.68
N LEU A 96 10.45 15.42 6.69
CA LEU A 96 9.08 14.92 6.56
C LEU A 96 9.09 13.40 6.69
N ALA A 97 8.23 12.84 7.54
CA ALA A 97 7.94 11.41 7.61
C ALA A 97 6.57 11.16 6.97
N ILE A 98 6.50 10.38 5.86
CA ILE A 98 5.26 10.25 5.08
C ILE A 98 4.83 8.79 5.00
N GLY A 99 3.54 8.55 5.28
CA GLY A 99 2.94 7.22 5.25
C GLY A 99 3.19 6.40 6.51
N LEU A 100 3.41 7.07 7.66
CA LEU A 100 3.65 6.41 8.94
C LEU A 100 2.38 5.72 9.46
N GLY A 101 2.51 4.46 9.84
CA GLY A 101 1.43 3.64 10.37
C GLY A 101 1.78 3.00 11.70
N ALA A 102 0.76 2.74 12.50
CA ALA A 102 0.85 2.01 13.74
C ALA A 102 0.38 0.56 13.59
N GLN A 103 1.01 -0.34 14.31
CA GLN A 103 0.60 -1.75 14.35
C GLN A 103 0.33 -2.18 15.78
N ALA A 104 -0.95 -2.32 16.11
CA ALA A 104 -1.43 -2.86 17.36
C ALA A 104 -1.99 -4.28 17.19
N ARG A 105 -2.08 -5.02 18.30
CA ARG A 105 -2.75 -6.33 18.28
C ARG A 105 -4.25 -6.17 18.07
N GLU A 106 -4.84 -5.11 18.61
CA GLU A 106 -6.28 -4.79 18.53
C GLU A 106 -6.45 -3.32 18.13
N LEU A 107 -7.52 -3.01 17.40
CA LEU A 107 -7.91 -1.64 17.07
C LEU A 107 -8.22 -0.87 18.37
N GLY A 108 -7.65 0.33 18.49
CA GLY A 108 -7.85 1.19 19.68
C GLY A 108 -6.88 0.94 20.84
N ALA A 109 -6.06 -0.12 20.78
CA ALA A 109 -5.03 -0.33 21.81
C ALA A 109 -3.88 0.67 21.65
N THR A 110 -3.34 1.16 22.76
CA THR A 110 -2.11 1.96 22.75
C THR A 110 -0.94 1.10 22.31
N VAL A 111 -0.13 1.64 21.41
CA VAL A 111 1.05 0.96 20.88
C VAL A 111 2.29 1.35 21.69
N GLU A 112 2.95 0.36 22.25
CA GLU A 112 4.24 0.59 22.93
C GLU A 112 5.35 0.77 21.89
N LEU A 113 6.05 1.91 21.98
CA LEU A 113 7.22 2.18 21.15
C LEU A 113 8.50 1.81 21.89
N THR A 114 9.49 1.30 21.15
CA THR A 114 10.86 1.18 21.69
C THR A 114 11.42 2.57 22.01
N ALA A 115 12.42 2.63 22.89
CA ALA A 115 13.08 3.90 23.22
C ALA A 115 13.68 4.57 21.97
N GLY A 116 14.28 3.77 21.06
CA GLY A 116 14.86 4.28 19.81
C GLY A 116 13.80 4.82 18.84
N THR A 117 12.63 4.18 18.73
CA THR A 117 11.54 4.70 17.88
C THR A 117 10.92 5.96 18.48
N ARG A 118 10.80 6.06 19.80
CA ARG A 118 10.34 7.29 20.48
C ARG A 118 11.30 8.44 20.23
N ARG A 119 12.61 8.22 20.44
CA ARG A 119 13.63 9.21 20.12
C ARG A 119 13.59 9.66 18.66
N TRP A 120 13.42 8.72 17.72
CA TRP A 120 13.30 9.04 16.30
C TRP A 120 12.08 9.95 16.05
N LEU A 121 10.94 9.66 16.68
CA LEU A 121 9.74 10.48 16.57
C LEU A 121 9.97 11.91 17.07
N ASP A 122 10.68 12.06 18.20
CA ASP A 122 11.06 13.35 18.77
C ASP A 122 11.99 14.13 17.83
N VAL A 123 12.97 13.45 17.24
CA VAL A 123 13.90 14.06 16.27
C VAL A 123 13.17 14.53 15.01
N VAL A 124 12.28 13.70 14.45
CA VAL A 124 11.47 14.11 13.29
C VAL A 124 10.63 15.33 13.62
N ALA A 125 9.94 15.34 14.76
CA ALA A 125 9.11 16.46 15.19
C ALA A 125 9.91 17.74 15.44
N ALA A 126 11.11 17.64 16.01
CA ALA A 126 12.00 18.78 16.26
C ALA A 126 12.56 19.42 14.97
N HIS A 127 12.67 18.64 13.88
CA HIS A 127 13.15 19.10 12.58
C HIS A 127 12.00 19.44 11.61
N ALA A 128 10.82 19.78 12.12
CA ALA A 128 9.67 20.16 11.30
C ALA A 128 9.95 21.46 10.53
N PRO A 129 9.80 21.46 9.18
CA PRO A 129 9.94 22.69 8.41
C PRO A 129 8.82 23.67 8.75
N ALA A 130 9.16 24.97 8.83
CA ALA A 130 8.24 26.08 9.11
C ALA A 130 7.31 25.88 10.35
N ASN A 131 7.71 25.04 11.29
CA ASN A 131 6.92 24.62 12.45
C ASN A 131 5.52 24.02 12.12
N ALA A 132 5.33 23.54 10.89
CA ALA A 132 4.11 22.90 10.41
C ALA A 132 4.08 21.39 10.74
N PRO A 133 2.91 20.71 10.61
CA PRO A 133 2.85 19.26 10.66
C PRO A 133 3.81 18.62 9.63
N ASN A 134 4.61 17.67 10.08
CA ASN A 134 5.64 17.03 9.26
C ASN A 134 5.62 15.50 9.33
N ILE A 135 4.59 14.92 9.96
CA ILE A 135 4.38 13.49 10.07
C ILE A 135 3.06 13.14 9.40
N GLY A 136 3.12 12.70 8.13
CA GLY A 136 1.98 12.19 7.38
C GLY A 136 1.67 10.76 7.79
N VAL A 137 0.49 10.53 8.39
CA VAL A 137 0.07 9.24 8.89
C VAL A 137 -0.99 8.58 8.02
N ARG A 138 -1.07 7.25 8.09
CA ARG A 138 -1.96 6.43 7.27
C ARG A 138 -3.43 6.55 7.63
N GLY A 139 -3.74 6.88 8.89
CA GLY A 139 -5.11 7.03 9.36
C GLY A 139 -5.18 7.64 10.74
N GLU A 140 -6.40 7.66 11.27
CA GLU A 140 -6.70 8.32 12.54
C GLU A 140 -6.10 7.59 13.75
N PHE A 141 -6.10 6.25 13.72
CA PHE A 141 -5.46 5.45 14.77
C PHE A 141 -3.95 5.75 14.86
N SER A 142 -3.27 5.79 13.71
CA SER A 142 -1.84 6.15 13.65
C SER A 142 -1.59 7.58 14.13
N ARG A 143 -2.49 8.54 13.83
CA ARG A 143 -2.43 9.92 14.34
C ARG A 143 -2.49 9.96 15.86
N GLN A 144 -3.44 9.24 16.45
CA GLN A 144 -3.60 9.15 17.90
C GLN A 144 -2.35 8.55 18.58
N GLN A 145 -1.68 7.56 17.95
CA GLN A 145 -0.44 7.01 18.50
C GLN A 145 0.70 8.03 18.51
N VAL A 146 0.80 8.87 17.46
CA VAL A 146 1.77 9.97 17.41
C VAL A 146 1.47 11.00 18.52
N GLU A 147 0.22 11.38 18.69
CA GLU A 147 -0.23 12.30 19.74
C GLU A 147 0.03 11.75 21.14
N HIS A 148 -0.29 10.46 21.38
CA HIS A 148 -0.04 9.78 22.65
C HIS A 148 1.45 9.80 23.04
N ASN A 149 2.34 9.79 22.04
CA ASN A 149 3.78 9.93 22.25
C ASN A 149 4.27 11.40 22.26
N GLY A 150 3.40 12.37 22.50
CA GLY A 150 3.74 13.77 22.76
C GLY A 150 3.82 14.66 21.53
N GLN A 151 3.56 14.14 20.32
CA GLN A 151 3.73 14.90 19.07
C GLN A 151 2.39 15.32 18.42
N ARG A 152 1.47 15.88 19.22
CA ARG A 152 0.08 16.21 18.82
C ARG A 152 0.01 17.07 17.56
N ASP A 153 0.77 18.16 17.50
CA ASP A 153 0.68 19.15 16.42
C ASP A 153 1.56 18.80 15.21
N ARG A 154 2.16 17.62 15.20
CA ARG A 154 3.08 17.18 14.14
C ARG A 154 2.47 16.20 13.17
N ALA A 155 1.37 15.54 13.54
CA ALA A 155 0.72 14.51 12.75
C ALA A 155 -0.44 15.06 11.90
N MET A 156 -0.49 14.64 10.63
CA MET A 156 -1.60 14.90 9.70
C MET A 156 -1.99 13.60 8.99
N VAL A 157 -3.29 13.32 8.94
CA VAL A 157 -3.80 12.16 8.19
C VAL A 157 -3.74 12.46 6.69
N THR A 158 -2.78 11.85 6.01
CA THR A 158 -2.56 11.96 4.55
C THR A 158 -2.90 10.66 3.81
N GLY A 159 -3.17 9.58 4.54
CA GLY A 159 -3.29 8.24 3.96
C GLY A 159 -1.95 7.65 3.52
N CYS A 160 -2.00 6.58 2.76
CA CYS A 160 -0.81 6.04 2.09
C CYS A 160 -0.59 6.78 0.76
N PRO A 161 0.62 7.28 0.46
CA PRO A 161 0.88 8.00 -0.79
C PRO A 161 0.59 7.15 -2.04
N SER A 162 0.62 5.82 -1.94
CA SER A 162 0.28 4.91 -3.05
C SER A 162 -1.16 5.08 -3.58
N ASN A 163 -2.08 5.66 -2.81
CA ASN A 163 -3.43 5.99 -3.26
C ASN A 163 -3.47 7.15 -4.28
N LEU A 164 -2.37 7.86 -4.45
CA LEU A 164 -2.26 9.06 -5.28
C LEU A 164 -1.32 8.87 -6.49
N ILE A 165 -0.92 7.62 -6.81
CA ILE A 165 -0.01 7.33 -7.92
C ILE A 165 -0.60 7.75 -9.26
N ASN A 166 -1.86 7.37 -9.52
CA ASN A 166 -2.50 7.68 -10.79
C ASN A 166 -3.00 9.13 -10.78
N PRO A 167 -2.50 10.01 -11.66
CA PRO A 167 -2.90 11.42 -11.68
C PRO A 167 -4.27 11.68 -12.33
N ASP A 168 -4.92 10.65 -12.88
CA ASP A 168 -6.19 10.81 -13.56
C ASP A 168 -7.34 11.06 -12.56
N PRO A 169 -8.03 12.21 -12.65
CA PRO A 169 -9.17 12.51 -11.80
C PRO A 169 -10.40 11.64 -12.10
N SER A 170 -10.44 10.95 -13.25
CA SER A 170 -11.54 10.05 -13.62
C SER A 170 -11.33 8.60 -13.16
N LEU A 171 -10.27 8.31 -12.40
CA LEU A 171 -9.91 6.96 -11.97
C LEU A 171 -11.06 6.23 -11.28
N ALA A 172 -11.78 6.90 -10.38
CA ALA A 172 -12.91 6.31 -9.67
C ALA A 172 -14.02 5.85 -10.62
N ASN A 173 -14.34 6.65 -11.63
CA ASN A 173 -15.37 6.31 -12.62
C ASN A 173 -14.94 5.09 -13.45
N ARG A 174 -13.67 5.01 -13.86
CA ARG A 174 -13.17 3.85 -14.62
C ARG A 174 -13.20 2.55 -13.79
N ILE A 175 -12.88 2.63 -12.50
CA ILE A 175 -13.01 1.48 -11.60
C ILE A 175 -14.49 1.06 -11.49
N ASP A 176 -15.39 2.02 -11.29
CA ASP A 176 -16.82 1.78 -11.13
C ASP A 176 -17.46 1.17 -12.39
N GLU A 177 -17.12 1.70 -13.58
CA GLU A 177 -17.56 1.14 -14.85
C GLU A 177 -17.20 -0.34 -14.97
N ARG A 178 -15.95 -0.69 -14.67
CA ARG A 178 -15.49 -2.08 -14.71
C ARG A 178 -16.12 -2.94 -13.62
N HIS A 179 -16.28 -2.38 -12.41
CA HIS A 179 -16.92 -3.07 -11.29
C HIS A 179 -18.38 -3.42 -11.58
N ARG A 180 -19.14 -2.47 -12.17
CA ARG A 180 -20.55 -2.66 -12.55
C ARG A 180 -20.76 -3.66 -13.68
N LEU A 181 -19.77 -3.88 -14.54
CA LEU A 181 -19.87 -4.94 -15.54
C LEU A 181 -20.07 -6.31 -14.90
N GLY A 182 -19.61 -6.51 -13.67
CA GLY A 182 -19.80 -7.74 -12.91
C GLY A 182 -19.19 -9.01 -13.52
N ARG A 183 -18.50 -8.87 -14.66
CA ARG A 183 -17.85 -9.97 -15.37
C ARG A 183 -16.43 -10.12 -14.84
N VAL A 184 -16.15 -11.24 -14.20
CA VAL A 184 -14.84 -11.55 -13.62
C VAL A 184 -14.32 -12.86 -14.19
N GLU A 185 -13.52 -12.74 -15.24
CA GLU A 185 -12.93 -13.90 -15.94
C GLU A 185 -11.46 -14.11 -15.58
N ARG A 186 -10.78 -13.07 -15.11
CA ARG A 186 -9.36 -13.12 -14.77
C ARG A 186 -9.07 -12.38 -13.47
N VAL A 187 -8.59 -13.13 -12.46
CA VAL A 187 -8.34 -12.61 -11.11
C VAL A 187 -6.87 -12.64 -10.75
N ALA A 188 -6.35 -11.58 -10.14
CA ALA A 188 -5.04 -11.62 -9.50
C ALA A 188 -5.20 -11.59 -7.96
N VAL A 189 -4.39 -12.35 -7.28
CA VAL A 189 -4.40 -12.50 -5.82
C VAL A 189 -3.06 -12.08 -5.24
N PRO A 190 -2.99 -10.92 -4.56
CA PRO A 190 -1.85 -10.58 -3.73
C PRO A 190 -1.75 -11.54 -2.54
N ALA A 191 -0.81 -12.46 -2.63
CA ALA A 191 -0.65 -13.63 -1.77
C ALA A 191 -0.43 -13.31 -0.29
N GLY A 192 -1.04 -14.06 0.60
CA GLY A 192 -0.75 -14.09 2.03
C GLY A 192 0.62 -14.70 2.34
N LEU A 193 0.80 -15.14 3.57
CA LEU A 193 2.02 -15.80 4.04
C LEU A 193 1.71 -17.21 4.51
N HIS A 194 2.54 -18.16 4.13
CA HIS A 194 2.32 -19.58 4.41
C HIS A 194 2.23 -19.93 5.91
N HIS A 195 2.72 -19.08 6.80
CA HIS A 195 2.56 -19.24 8.25
C HIS A 195 1.34 -18.51 8.84
N TRP A 196 0.54 -17.80 8.02
CA TRP A 196 -0.70 -17.20 8.48
C TRP A 196 -1.85 -18.21 8.51
N VAL A 197 -1.79 -19.12 9.47
CA VAL A 197 -2.75 -20.23 9.59
C VAL A 197 -4.20 -19.77 9.59
N LYS A 198 -4.50 -18.62 10.19
CA LYS A 198 -5.85 -18.04 10.22
C LYS A 198 -6.39 -17.68 8.83
N LEU A 199 -5.53 -17.39 7.87
CA LEU A 199 -5.91 -17.07 6.49
C LEU A 199 -5.92 -18.28 5.56
N ALA A 200 -5.41 -19.43 5.99
CA ALA A 200 -5.18 -20.59 5.12
C ALA A 200 -6.44 -21.08 4.38
N LYS A 201 -7.62 -20.99 5.00
CA LYS A 201 -8.88 -21.40 4.36
C LYS A 201 -9.27 -20.45 3.22
N ILE A 202 -9.20 -19.14 3.47
CA ILE A 202 -9.50 -18.11 2.47
C ILE A 202 -8.47 -18.13 1.35
N GLU A 203 -7.20 -18.32 1.70
CA GLU A 203 -6.12 -18.40 0.72
C GLU A 203 -6.34 -19.54 -0.27
N ARG A 204 -6.83 -20.70 0.19
CA ARG A 204 -7.18 -21.81 -0.68
C ARG A 204 -8.30 -21.48 -1.66
N VAL A 205 -9.36 -20.79 -1.20
CA VAL A 205 -10.44 -20.32 -2.08
C VAL A 205 -9.89 -19.36 -3.13
N LEU A 206 -9.04 -18.42 -2.73
CA LEU A 206 -8.39 -17.48 -3.65
C LEU A 206 -7.48 -18.18 -4.65
N VAL A 207 -6.73 -19.20 -4.22
CA VAL A 207 -5.87 -20.01 -5.09
C VAL A 207 -6.71 -20.83 -6.09
N ASP A 208 -7.86 -21.39 -5.67
CA ASP A 208 -8.80 -22.07 -6.57
C ASP A 208 -9.35 -21.11 -7.63
N ILE A 209 -9.68 -19.87 -7.25
CA ILE A 209 -10.09 -18.81 -8.19
C ILE A 209 -8.97 -18.48 -9.18
N VAL A 210 -7.72 -18.34 -8.72
CA VAL A 210 -6.56 -18.10 -9.61
C VAL A 210 -6.46 -19.21 -10.67
N GLU A 211 -6.60 -20.46 -10.28
CA GLU A 211 -6.52 -21.59 -11.19
C GLU A 211 -7.68 -21.60 -12.20
N GLN A 212 -8.91 -21.42 -11.72
CA GLN A 212 -10.11 -21.40 -12.56
C GLN A 212 -10.15 -20.26 -13.57
N THR A 213 -9.52 -19.12 -13.23
CA THR A 213 -9.49 -17.91 -14.04
C THR A 213 -8.18 -17.72 -14.82
N SER A 214 -7.30 -18.71 -14.83
CA SER A 214 -5.94 -18.55 -15.37
C SER A 214 -5.25 -17.28 -14.85
N GLY A 215 -5.48 -16.98 -13.58
CA GLY A 215 -5.05 -15.77 -12.89
C GLY A 215 -3.62 -15.81 -12.40
N LEU A 216 -3.25 -14.82 -11.58
CA LEU A 216 -1.94 -14.69 -10.95
C LEU A 216 -2.02 -14.71 -9.42
N TYR A 217 -1.09 -15.42 -8.81
CA TYR A 217 -0.81 -15.45 -7.39
C TYR A 217 0.49 -14.67 -7.12
N ILE A 218 0.38 -13.48 -6.52
CA ILE A 218 1.45 -12.47 -6.49
C ILE A 218 2.13 -12.45 -5.13
N ALA A 219 3.33 -12.99 -5.05
CA ALA A 219 4.17 -12.95 -3.85
C ALA A 219 4.74 -11.55 -3.61
N GLN A 220 4.71 -11.08 -2.34
CA GLN A 220 5.19 -9.75 -1.98
C GLN A 220 6.24 -9.74 -0.88
N SER A 221 6.07 -10.54 0.15
CA SER A 221 6.96 -10.55 1.30
C SER A 221 7.29 -11.97 1.72
N GLU A 222 8.29 -12.09 2.58
CA GLU A 222 9.05 -13.27 2.91
C GLU A 222 9.80 -13.86 1.73
N ILE A 223 11.04 -14.21 2.05
CA ILE A 223 11.98 -14.67 1.02
C ILE A 223 11.49 -15.93 0.34
N ASP A 224 10.85 -16.83 1.08
CA ASP A 224 10.43 -18.13 0.52
C ASP A 224 9.25 -17.99 -0.44
N MET A 225 8.33 -17.03 -0.20
CA MET A 225 7.29 -16.68 -1.16
C MET A 225 7.90 -16.08 -2.44
N ILE A 226 8.92 -15.25 -2.32
CA ILE A 226 9.65 -14.69 -3.48
C ILE A 226 10.41 -15.78 -4.23
N ARG A 227 11.07 -16.71 -3.53
CA ARG A 227 11.75 -17.86 -4.14
C ARG A 227 10.76 -18.75 -4.90
N MET A 228 9.62 -19.06 -4.30
CA MET A 228 8.52 -19.80 -4.95
C MET A 228 8.09 -19.10 -6.25
N ALA A 229 7.81 -17.81 -6.20
CA ALA A 229 7.36 -17.04 -7.38
C ALA A 229 8.41 -16.92 -8.49
N ARG A 230 9.69 -17.10 -8.15
CA ARG A 230 10.82 -17.06 -9.09
C ARG A 230 11.32 -18.45 -9.51
N ALA A 231 10.67 -19.51 -9.03
CA ALA A 231 11.13 -20.88 -9.21
C ALA A 231 12.57 -21.12 -8.72
N ASP A 232 12.97 -20.42 -7.66
CA ASP A 232 14.31 -20.47 -7.04
C ASP A 232 14.35 -21.58 -6.00
N TRP A 233 14.14 -22.81 -6.47
CA TRP A 233 13.99 -24.00 -5.61
C TRP A 233 15.30 -24.48 -5.00
N ASP A 234 16.44 -24.24 -5.66
CA ASP A 234 17.77 -24.65 -5.18
C ASP A 234 18.18 -23.94 -3.88
N ASN A 235 17.56 -22.78 -3.60
CA ASN A 235 17.78 -22.01 -2.38
C ASN A 235 16.69 -22.19 -1.32
N MET A 236 15.88 -23.24 -1.43
CA MET A 236 14.78 -23.55 -0.50
C MET A 236 14.96 -24.97 0.06
N ASP A 237 14.89 -25.14 1.38
CA ASP A 237 14.90 -26.45 1.99
C ASP A 237 13.56 -27.19 1.81
N ASP A 238 13.60 -28.52 1.92
CA ASP A 238 12.43 -29.37 1.69
C ASP A 238 11.28 -29.08 2.67
N ALA A 239 11.58 -28.73 3.92
CA ALA A 239 10.57 -28.45 4.92
C ALA A 239 9.79 -27.17 4.55
N THR A 240 10.51 -26.13 4.15
CA THR A 240 9.92 -24.87 3.64
C THR A 240 9.12 -25.10 2.37
N PHE A 241 9.66 -25.87 1.41
CA PHE A 241 8.96 -26.22 0.18
C PHE A 241 7.63 -26.93 0.47
N HIS A 242 7.65 -27.95 1.34
CA HIS A 242 6.44 -28.69 1.71
C HIS A 242 5.45 -27.81 2.51
N SER A 243 5.93 -26.88 3.35
CA SER A 243 5.09 -25.93 4.04
C SER A 243 4.34 -25.02 3.05
N LEU A 244 5.05 -24.45 2.07
CA LEU A 244 4.48 -23.64 0.99
C LEU A 244 3.45 -24.43 0.17
N ARG A 245 3.81 -25.63 -0.28
CA ARG A 245 2.90 -26.49 -1.05
C ARG A 245 1.62 -26.78 -0.26
N ASN A 246 1.74 -27.16 1.01
CA ASN A 246 0.60 -27.47 1.86
C ASN A 246 -0.28 -26.27 2.17
N TYR A 247 0.29 -25.05 2.17
CA TYR A 247 -0.45 -23.81 2.34
C TYR A 247 -1.19 -23.42 1.05
N VAL A 248 -0.47 -23.39 -0.07
CA VAL A 248 -0.99 -22.87 -1.35
C VAL A 248 -1.86 -23.94 -2.05
N ARG A 249 -1.33 -25.14 -2.28
CA ARG A 249 -2.01 -26.23 -3.03
C ARG A 249 -1.82 -27.59 -2.35
N PRO A 250 -2.45 -27.80 -1.20
CA PRO A 250 -2.39 -29.11 -0.54
C PRO A 250 -2.95 -30.20 -1.47
N GLY A 251 -2.26 -31.32 -1.54
CA GLY A 251 -2.66 -32.48 -2.36
C GLY A 251 -2.02 -32.55 -3.75
N LEU A 252 -1.31 -31.54 -4.22
CA LEU A 252 -0.44 -31.66 -5.39
C LEU A 252 0.84 -32.44 -5.05
N SER A 253 1.35 -33.21 -6.03
CA SER A 253 2.72 -33.68 -5.96
C SER A 253 3.72 -32.53 -6.01
N ASP A 254 4.98 -32.76 -5.68
CA ASP A 254 6.03 -31.72 -5.72
C ASP A 254 6.20 -31.17 -7.15
N ASP A 255 6.17 -32.03 -8.14
CA ASP A 255 6.34 -31.63 -9.53
C ASP A 255 5.10 -30.87 -10.06
N ASP A 256 3.89 -31.30 -9.70
CA ASP A 256 2.66 -30.59 -10.06
C ASP A 256 2.60 -29.21 -9.36
N PHE A 257 3.08 -29.10 -8.12
CA PHE A 257 3.16 -27.82 -7.44
C PHE A 257 4.16 -26.87 -8.11
N ARG A 258 5.35 -27.35 -8.49
CA ARG A 258 6.32 -26.55 -9.27
C ARG A 258 5.72 -26.08 -10.59
N LEU A 259 4.97 -26.96 -11.27
CA LEU A 259 4.29 -26.62 -12.52
C LEU A 259 3.19 -25.58 -12.30
N TRP A 260 2.41 -25.70 -11.22
CA TRP A 260 1.41 -24.73 -10.82
C TRP A 260 2.05 -23.36 -10.55
N CYS A 261 3.13 -23.32 -9.77
CA CYS A 261 3.88 -22.07 -9.51
C CYS A 261 4.38 -21.42 -10.80
N LYS A 262 4.93 -22.20 -11.72
CA LYS A 262 5.39 -21.70 -13.02
C LYS A 262 4.27 -21.04 -13.84
N ARG A 263 3.03 -21.49 -13.68
CA ARG A 263 1.87 -20.96 -14.42
C ARG A 263 1.24 -19.75 -13.75
N HIS A 264 1.18 -19.76 -12.43
CA HIS A 264 0.35 -18.83 -11.67
C HIS A 264 1.11 -17.94 -10.70
N ALA A 265 2.26 -18.37 -10.15
CA ALA A 265 3.00 -17.57 -9.18
C ALA A 265 3.89 -16.53 -9.86
N THR A 266 3.93 -15.32 -9.30
CA THR A 266 4.79 -14.24 -9.78
C THR A 266 5.18 -13.29 -8.66
N CYS A 267 6.21 -12.49 -8.87
CA CYS A 267 6.52 -11.30 -8.07
C CYS A 267 6.97 -10.16 -9.01
N PHE A 268 6.74 -8.94 -8.59
CA PHE A 268 7.11 -7.76 -9.37
C PHE A 268 8.37 -7.10 -8.82
N ILE A 269 9.07 -6.38 -9.70
CA ILE A 269 10.35 -5.73 -9.42
C ILE A 269 10.26 -4.21 -9.35
N ASP A 270 9.11 -3.65 -9.70
CA ASP A 270 8.75 -2.24 -9.65
C ASP A 270 7.22 -2.05 -9.69
N ALA A 271 6.74 -0.86 -9.30
CA ALA A 271 5.32 -0.54 -9.27
C ALA A 271 4.72 -0.33 -10.66
N ALA A 272 5.46 0.20 -11.63
CA ALA A 272 4.93 0.54 -12.95
C ALA A 272 4.60 -0.72 -13.74
N SER A 273 5.52 -1.69 -13.81
CA SER A 273 5.29 -2.98 -14.46
C SER A 273 4.17 -3.77 -13.77
N TRP A 274 4.07 -3.65 -12.43
CA TRP A 274 2.98 -4.27 -11.68
C TRP A 274 1.63 -3.67 -12.07
N MET A 275 1.49 -2.34 -12.04
CA MET A 275 0.25 -1.66 -12.44
C MET A 275 -0.13 -1.97 -13.89
N GLU A 276 0.84 -1.97 -14.82
CA GLU A 276 0.56 -2.30 -16.23
C GLU A 276 0.04 -3.73 -16.38
N SER A 277 0.61 -4.69 -15.65
CA SER A 277 0.09 -6.05 -15.61
C SER A 277 -1.35 -6.12 -15.08
N MET A 278 -1.68 -5.36 -14.02
CA MET A 278 -3.01 -5.39 -13.40
C MET A 278 -4.13 -4.88 -14.32
N ARG A 279 -3.84 -4.04 -15.30
CA ARG A 279 -4.83 -3.57 -16.28
C ARG A 279 -5.52 -4.68 -17.06
N THR A 280 -4.89 -5.83 -17.17
CA THR A 280 -5.40 -6.99 -17.90
C THR A 280 -6.24 -7.95 -17.03
N PHE A 281 -6.46 -7.63 -15.76
CA PHE A 281 -7.27 -8.42 -14.83
C PHE A 281 -8.63 -7.73 -14.61
N ASP A 282 -9.65 -8.51 -14.36
CA ASP A 282 -11.01 -8.00 -14.11
C ASP A 282 -11.21 -7.63 -12.65
N PHE A 283 -10.53 -8.35 -11.74
CA PHE A 283 -10.59 -8.10 -10.30
C PHE A 283 -9.28 -8.49 -9.61
N VAL A 284 -8.94 -7.78 -8.53
CA VAL A 284 -7.81 -8.12 -7.67
C VAL A 284 -8.27 -8.21 -6.22
N ALA A 285 -8.15 -9.39 -5.60
CA ALA A 285 -8.55 -9.57 -4.20
C ALA A 285 -7.50 -10.34 -3.39
N GLY A 286 -7.25 -9.92 -2.15
CA GLY A 286 -6.34 -10.66 -1.28
C GLY A 286 -5.91 -9.91 -0.03
N PRO A 287 -5.09 -10.53 0.83
CA PRO A 287 -4.73 -10.01 2.14
C PRO A 287 -3.60 -8.95 2.12
N ARG A 288 -3.08 -8.59 0.95
CA ARG A 288 -1.97 -7.64 0.82
C ARG A 288 -2.43 -6.32 0.21
N PHE A 289 -2.51 -5.29 1.07
CA PHE A 289 -3.01 -3.97 0.72
C PHE A 289 -2.36 -3.38 -0.55
N HIS A 290 -1.02 -3.34 -0.63
CA HIS A 290 -0.35 -2.67 -1.75
C HIS A 290 -0.57 -3.37 -3.10
N GLY A 291 -0.75 -4.70 -3.12
CA GLY A 291 -1.08 -5.41 -4.35
C GLY A 291 -2.46 -5.03 -4.89
N VAL A 292 -3.46 -4.90 -4.00
CA VAL A 292 -4.80 -4.40 -4.36
C VAL A 292 -4.73 -2.91 -4.74
N MET A 293 -4.01 -2.10 -3.97
CA MET A 293 -3.87 -0.67 -4.25
C MET A 293 -3.26 -0.40 -5.63
N LEU A 294 -2.20 -1.11 -6.03
CA LEU A 294 -1.59 -0.94 -7.36
C LEU A 294 -2.57 -1.31 -8.48
N ALA A 295 -3.41 -2.34 -8.26
CA ALA A 295 -4.46 -2.67 -9.22
C ALA A 295 -5.51 -1.55 -9.34
N MET A 296 -5.98 -1.01 -8.23
CA MET A 296 -6.91 0.12 -8.23
C MET A 296 -6.30 1.36 -8.88
N GLN A 297 -5.01 1.64 -8.64
CA GLN A 297 -4.31 2.72 -9.33
C GLN A 297 -4.13 2.47 -10.85
N ALA A 298 -4.19 1.23 -11.29
CA ALA A 298 -4.24 0.86 -12.71
C ALA A 298 -5.67 0.92 -13.31
N GLY A 299 -6.70 1.23 -12.51
CA GLY A 299 -8.10 1.26 -12.92
C GLY A 299 -8.78 -0.11 -12.89
N THR A 300 -8.21 -1.07 -12.17
CA THR A 300 -8.79 -2.42 -11.99
C THR A 300 -9.53 -2.47 -10.65
N PRO A 301 -10.79 -2.95 -10.61
CA PRO A 301 -11.51 -3.18 -9.36
C PRO A 301 -10.74 -4.08 -8.40
N GLY A 302 -10.85 -3.81 -7.11
CA GLY A 302 -10.17 -4.62 -6.12
C GLY A 302 -10.79 -4.59 -4.74
N GLY A 303 -10.45 -5.61 -3.92
CA GLY A 303 -10.91 -5.74 -2.56
C GLY A 303 -9.82 -6.31 -1.63
N VAL A 304 -9.69 -5.71 -0.46
CA VAL A 304 -8.72 -6.12 0.56
C VAL A 304 -9.37 -7.04 1.57
N ILE A 305 -8.74 -8.17 1.84
CA ILE A 305 -9.10 -9.07 2.95
C ILE A 305 -8.24 -8.69 4.15
N ALA A 306 -8.77 -7.85 5.02
CA ALA A 306 -8.04 -7.37 6.18
C ALA A 306 -7.90 -8.47 7.25
N HIS A 307 -6.75 -8.51 7.89
CA HIS A 307 -6.43 -9.48 8.93
C HIS A 307 -5.78 -8.85 10.17
N ASP A 308 -5.54 -7.55 10.12
CA ASP A 308 -5.02 -6.73 11.22
C ASP A 308 -5.61 -5.31 11.18
N SER A 309 -5.48 -4.61 12.31
CA SER A 309 -5.98 -3.25 12.50
C SER A 309 -5.37 -2.24 11.52
N ARG A 310 -4.10 -2.41 11.18
CA ARG A 310 -3.37 -1.54 10.26
C ARG A 310 -3.94 -1.60 8.84
N THR A 311 -4.21 -2.80 8.33
CA THR A 311 -4.80 -2.98 7.00
C THR A 311 -6.20 -2.39 6.95
N LEU A 312 -7.00 -2.61 7.99
CA LEU A 312 -8.33 -2.04 8.13
C LEU A 312 -8.29 -0.50 8.16
N GLU A 313 -7.44 0.09 9.02
CA GLU A 313 -7.25 1.54 9.11
C GLU A 313 -6.96 2.18 7.74
N MET A 314 -6.03 1.58 6.98
CA MET A 314 -5.68 2.08 5.65
C MET A 314 -6.87 2.04 4.69
N CYS A 315 -7.61 0.95 4.68
CA CYS A 315 -8.77 0.81 3.80
C CYS A 315 -9.88 1.80 4.16
N GLU A 316 -10.23 1.92 5.42
CA GLU A 316 -11.25 2.88 5.91
C GLU A 316 -10.84 4.33 5.64
N THR A 317 -9.57 4.68 5.91
CA THR A 317 -9.07 6.04 5.66
C THR A 317 -9.16 6.43 4.19
N MET A 318 -8.92 5.51 3.26
CA MET A 318 -8.87 5.78 1.82
C MET A 318 -10.10 5.30 1.05
N ILE A 319 -11.12 4.77 1.75
CA ILE A 319 -12.35 4.22 1.15
C ILE A 319 -12.04 3.12 0.13
N ILE A 320 -11.16 2.20 0.50
CA ILE A 320 -10.84 1.02 -0.30
C ILE A 320 -11.78 -0.12 0.10
N PRO A 321 -12.38 -0.85 -0.87
CA PRO A 321 -13.22 -2.00 -0.54
C PRO A 321 -12.48 -3.01 0.35
N VAL A 322 -13.09 -3.36 1.47
CA VAL A 322 -12.46 -4.21 2.49
C VAL A 322 -13.46 -5.09 3.20
N ARG A 323 -13.06 -6.33 3.51
CA ARG A 323 -13.71 -7.21 4.47
C ARG A 323 -12.69 -7.78 5.45
N MET A 324 -13.10 -7.97 6.69
CA MET A 324 -12.29 -8.74 7.64
C MET A 324 -12.28 -10.21 7.23
N HIS A 325 -11.17 -10.90 7.45
CA HIS A 325 -11.04 -12.31 7.08
C HIS A 325 -12.12 -13.20 7.74
N ASP A 326 -12.56 -12.85 8.96
CA ASP A 326 -13.59 -13.58 9.69
C ASP A 326 -15.00 -13.36 9.11
N ASP A 327 -15.21 -12.28 8.34
CA ASP A 327 -16.47 -11.94 7.67
C ASP A 327 -16.53 -12.47 6.23
N MET A 328 -15.49 -13.15 5.77
CA MET A 328 -15.49 -13.77 4.44
C MET A 328 -16.31 -15.06 4.44
N PRO A 329 -17.11 -15.31 3.39
CA PRO A 329 -17.77 -16.60 3.23
C PRO A 329 -16.76 -17.76 3.21
N ALA A 330 -17.18 -18.91 3.71
CA ALA A 330 -16.33 -20.12 3.72
C ALA A 330 -15.96 -20.61 2.30
N SER A 331 -16.77 -20.25 1.30
CA SER A 331 -16.53 -20.47 -0.13
C SER A 331 -17.18 -19.36 -0.95
N PHE A 332 -16.54 -18.96 -2.04
CA PHE A 332 -17.03 -17.98 -3.00
C PHE A 332 -16.33 -18.19 -4.35
N ALA A 333 -16.95 -17.73 -5.43
CA ALA A 333 -16.41 -17.80 -6.78
C ALA A 333 -15.87 -16.42 -7.23
N ALA A 334 -15.18 -16.39 -8.37
CA ALA A 334 -14.74 -15.14 -8.97
C ALA A 334 -15.89 -14.15 -9.25
N SER A 335 -17.05 -14.67 -9.66
CA SER A 335 -18.28 -13.90 -9.90
C SER A 335 -18.84 -13.21 -8.65
N ASP A 336 -18.49 -13.67 -7.46
CA ASP A 336 -19.01 -13.10 -6.22
C ASP A 336 -18.17 -11.90 -5.74
N LEU A 337 -16.93 -11.74 -6.26
CA LEU A 337 -16.01 -10.69 -5.83
C LEU A 337 -16.58 -9.27 -5.91
N PRO A 338 -17.29 -8.86 -6.98
CA PRO A 338 -17.88 -7.52 -7.03
C PRO A 338 -18.90 -7.26 -5.93
N SER A 339 -19.73 -8.24 -5.57
CA SER A 339 -20.73 -8.12 -4.49
C SER A 339 -20.10 -8.23 -3.09
N LEU A 340 -18.99 -8.96 -2.95
CA LEU A 340 -18.23 -9.02 -1.70
C LEU A 340 -17.46 -7.74 -1.42
N PHE A 341 -17.04 -7.02 -2.46
CA PHE A 341 -16.22 -5.81 -2.36
C PHE A 341 -16.86 -4.66 -3.13
N GLU A 342 -17.97 -4.15 -2.59
CA GLU A 342 -18.67 -3.02 -3.18
C GLU A 342 -17.76 -1.77 -3.27
N PHE A 343 -17.85 -1.04 -4.36
CA PHE A 343 -17.04 0.15 -4.60
C PHE A 343 -17.90 1.41 -4.72
N GLU A 344 -17.66 2.35 -3.82
CA GLU A 344 -18.35 3.63 -3.75
C GLU A 344 -17.53 4.75 -4.44
N ALA A 345 -17.60 4.82 -5.76
CA ALA A 345 -16.76 5.69 -6.57
C ALA A 345 -16.77 7.17 -6.11
N ALA A 346 -17.94 7.73 -5.83
CA ALA A 346 -18.06 9.12 -5.40
C ALA A 346 -17.45 9.37 -4.00
N ALA A 347 -17.54 8.40 -3.09
CA ALA A 347 -16.95 8.49 -1.77
C ALA A 347 -15.41 8.34 -1.86
N TYR A 348 -14.92 7.38 -2.64
CA TYR A 348 -13.51 7.19 -2.91
C TYR A 348 -12.87 8.46 -3.52
N ASP A 349 -13.48 9.03 -4.55
CA ASP A 349 -12.98 10.20 -5.26
C ASP A 349 -12.92 11.45 -4.37
N ARG A 350 -13.97 11.72 -3.58
CA ARG A 350 -13.94 12.81 -2.58
C ARG A 350 -12.82 12.61 -1.58
N ARG A 351 -12.72 11.41 -0.99
CA ARG A 351 -11.68 11.12 0.00
C ARG A 351 -10.28 11.20 -0.58
N ARG A 352 -10.07 10.71 -1.80
CA ARG A 352 -8.80 10.80 -2.51
C ARG A 352 -8.37 12.25 -2.69
N SER A 353 -9.30 13.13 -3.09
CA SER A 353 -9.04 14.56 -3.24
C SER A 353 -8.76 15.26 -1.90
N GLU A 354 -9.51 14.93 -0.83
CA GLU A 354 -9.25 15.46 0.53
C GLU A 354 -7.84 15.09 1.02
N LEU A 355 -7.44 13.83 0.84
CA LEU A 355 -6.11 13.36 1.25
C LEU A 355 -5.01 14.00 0.37
N ALA A 356 -5.27 14.19 -0.93
CA ALA A 356 -4.34 14.89 -1.83
C ALA A 356 -4.14 16.35 -1.39
N ASN A 357 -5.21 17.08 -1.06
CA ASN A 357 -5.12 18.44 -0.54
C ASN A 357 -4.24 18.51 0.71
N ARG A 358 -4.52 17.70 1.73
CA ARG A 358 -3.71 17.66 2.97
C ARG A 358 -2.25 17.35 2.70
N TYR A 359 -1.99 16.43 1.78
CA TYR A 359 -0.63 16.04 1.43
C TYR A 359 0.09 17.16 0.68
N VAL A 360 -0.58 17.84 -0.27
CA VAL A 360 -0.06 19.03 -0.97
C VAL A 360 0.23 20.16 0.02
N ASP A 361 -0.65 20.41 0.98
CA ASP A 361 -0.44 21.42 2.02
C ASP A 361 0.81 21.12 2.84
N MET A 362 1.02 19.87 3.24
CA MET A 362 2.22 19.43 3.97
C MET A 362 3.49 19.64 3.15
N LEU A 363 3.51 19.27 1.87
CA LEU A 363 4.65 19.45 0.99
C LEU A 363 4.96 20.94 0.77
N THR A 364 3.91 21.74 0.54
CA THR A 364 4.04 23.19 0.30
C THR A 364 4.55 23.91 1.54
N ALA A 365 4.05 23.58 2.73
CA ALA A 365 4.55 24.12 4.00
C ALA A 365 6.02 23.76 4.23
N ALA A 366 6.49 22.63 3.72
CA ALA A 366 7.89 22.23 3.75
C ALA A 366 8.74 22.86 2.63
N GLY A 367 8.16 23.70 1.76
CA GLY A 367 8.83 24.33 0.62
C GLY A 367 9.09 23.37 -0.55
N ILE A 368 8.47 22.18 -0.56
CA ILE A 368 8.55 21.22 -1.66
C ILE A 368 7.44 21.52 -2.66
N ALA A 369 7.80 21.78 -3.92
CA ALA A 369 6.82 21.91 -5.00
C ALA A 369 6.24 20.51 -5.34
N PRO A 370 4.93 20.28 -5.16
CA PRO A 370 4.30 19.03 -5.55
C PRO A 370 4.33 18.86 -7.07
N SER A 371 4.37 17.60 -7.54
CA SER A 371 4.28 17.30 -8.98
C SER A 371 2.95 17.77 -9.58
N VAL A 372 2.94 18.07 -10.88
CA VAL A 372 1.73 18.47 -11.62
C VAL A 372 0.64 17.39 -11.52
N GLY A 373 1.04 16.11 -11.55
CA GLY A 373 0.11 14.99 -11.40
C GLY A 373 -0.59 14.98 -10.04
N LEU A 374 0.15 15.23 -8.94
CA LEU A 374 -0.44 15.31 -7.61
C LEU A 374 -1.35 16.53 -7.46
N LEU A 375 -0.95 17.69 -7.99
CA LEU A 375 -1.79 18.90 -8.01
C LEU A 375 -3.09 18.69 -8.78
N GLY A 376 -3.08 17.88 -9.84
CA GLY A 376 -4.27 17.54 -10.62
C GLY A 376 -5.35 16.76 -9.83
N LEU A 377 -4.98 16.17 -8.69
CA LEU A 377 -5.91 15.46 -7.80
C LEU A 377 -6.55 16.37 -6.74
N THR A 378 -6.00 17.57 -6.54
CA THR A 378 -6.57 18.54 -5.60
C THR A 378 -7.78 19.23 -6.23
N ARG A 379 -8.87 19.35 -5.48
CA ARG A 379 -10.05 20.13 -5.89
C ARG A 379 -10.01 21.46 -5.19
N SER A 380 -10.33 22.55 -5.90
CA SER A 380 -10.64 23.80 -5.25
C SER A 380 -11.96 23.64 -4.46
N GLU A 381 -12.03 24.14 -3.24
CA GLU A 381 -13.24 24.13 -2.39
C GLU A 381 -14.47 24.78 -3.06
N SER A 382 -14.29 25.49 -4.19
CA SER A 382 -15.35 26.17 -4.93
C SER A 382 -16.21 25.26 -5.82
N ALA A 383 -15.88 23.98 -5.98
CA ALA A 383 -16.67 23.04 -6.77
C ALA A 383 -17.51 22.11 -5.89
N ALA A 384 -18.39 22.66 -5.04
CA ALA A 384 -19.47 21.88 -4.48
C ALA A 384 -20.40 21.46 -5.64
N PRO A 385 -20.70 20.16 -5.82
CA PRO A 385 -21.68 19.75 -6.83
C PRO A 385 -23.02 20.44 -6.53
N ALA A 386 -23.60 21.05 -7.56
CA ALA A 386 -24.96 21.57 -7.46
C ALA A 386 -25.88 20.44 -6.93
N PRO A 387 -26.80 20.72 -5.98
CA PRO A 387 -27.69 19.70 -5.45
C PRO A 387 -28.46 19.09 -6.62
N VAL A 388 -28.32 17.76 -6.78
CA VAL A 388 -29.16 17.02 -7.74
C VAL A 388 -30.61 17.18 -7.28
N ALA A 389 -31.36 17.96 -8.02
CA ALA A 389 -32.78 18.08 -7.80
C ALA A 389 -33.42 16.71 -8.01
N LEU A 390 -33.90 16.10 -6.93
CA LEU A 390 -34.75 14.92 -7.00
C LEU A 390 -35.96 15.27 -7.87
N GLN A 391 -36.00 14.81 -9.11
CA GLN A 391 -37.18 14.82 -9.93
C GLN A 391 -38.21 13.92 -9.24
N ARG A 392 -39.24 14.55 -8.64
CA ARG A 392 -40.43 13.84 -8.15
C ARG A 392 -41.08 13.18 -9.36
N THR A 393 -41.17 11.87 -9.36
CA THR A 393 -42.03 11.11 -10.25
C THR A 393 -43.48 11.60 -10.09
N PRO A 394 -44.23 11.89 -11.18
CA PRO A 394 -45.65 12.22 -11.06
C PRO A 394 -46.40 11.00 -10.55
N GLU A 395 -47.20 11.18 -9.50
CA GLU A 395 -48.17 10.23 -9.05
C GLU A 395 -49.15 9.93 -10.21
N LEU A 396 -49.27 8.67 -10.56
CA LEU A 396 -50.38 8.18 -11.40
C LEU A 396 -51.67 8.34 -10.63
N ALA A 397 -52.47 9.34 -11.05
CA ALA A 397 -53.82 9.53 -10.58
C ALA A 397 -54.66 8.29 -10.93
N ALA A 398 -55.22 7.68 -9.90
CA ALA A 398 -56.21 6.64 -10.04
C ALA A 398 -57.43 7.23 -10.79
N ALA A 399 -57.77 6.61 -11.88
CA ALA A 399 -59.08 6.78 -12.51
C ALA A 399 -59.94 5.58 -12.15
N SER A 400 -61.05 5.89 -11.58
CA SER A 400 -62.24 5.10 -11.23
C SER A 400 -62.70 4.09 -12.29
#